data_631ec0eab0bd71a7eabd581eec38c9fe
#
_entry.id   631ec0eab0bd71a7eabd581eec38c9fe
#
_cell.length_a   1.000
_cell.length_b   1.000
_cell.length_c   1.000
_cell.angle_alpha   90.00
_cell.angle_beta   90.00
_cell.angle_gamma   90.00
#
_symmetry.space_group_name_H-M   'P 1'
#
loop_
_entity.id
_entity.type
_entity.pdbx_description
1 polymer ?
#
loop_
_entity_poly.entity_id
_entity_poly.type
_entity_poly.pdbx_seq_one_letter_code
_entity_poly.pdbx_strand_id
1 'polypeptide(L)'
;MAYTYTEKKRIRKNFGKRKQVIDIPSMLDIQTDSYASFLNTSSNSEDRENSGIHKAFKSVFPIISHSGHVRLEYADYTVGKPLFNVHECQLRGLTYAAPLKVLMKLVICERENLDKVKEIKEQEVFMGDIPLMTEKGSFIINGTERVVVSQLHRSPGVFF
;
A
#
# COMPACT_ATOMS: atom_id res chain seq x y z
N MET A 1 14.46 37.36 -32.26
CA MET A 1 15.26 38.42 -31.61
C MET A 1 16.71 38.17 -31.90
N ALA A 2 17.37 39.12 -32.56
CA ALA A 2 18.82 39.07 -32.77
C ALA A 2 19.51 39.33 -31.43
N TYR A 3 20.37 38.46 -30.98
CA TYR A 3 21.18 38.65 -29.79
C TYR A 3 22.43 39.46 -30.18
N THR A 4 22.51 40.65 -29.65
CA THR A 4 23.74 41.44 -29.82
C THR A 4 24.78 40.93 -28.83
N TYR A 5 25.86 40.38 -29.34
CA TYR A 5 26.98 39.90 -28.57
C TYR A 5 27.96 41.04 -28.32
N THR A 6 28.15 41.43 -27.07
CA THR A 6 29.24 42.30 -26.66
C THR A 6 30.22 41.47 -25.84
N GLU A 7 31.52 41.56 -26.16
CA GLU A 7 32.62 40.73 -25.65
C GLU A 7 32.67 40.55 -24.13
N LYS A 8 32.06 41.39 -23.36
CA LYS A 8 32.07 41.37 -21.90
C LYS A 8 30.72 41.02 -21.25
N LYS A 9 29.67 40.79 -22.01
CA LYS A 9 28.34 40.47 -21.45
C LYS A 9 27.99 39.03 -21.67
N ARG A 10 27.72 38.31 -20.55
CA ARG A 10 27.19 36.94 -20.61
C ARG A 10 25.76 36.98 -21.18
N ILE A 11 25.48 36.19 -22.19
CA ILE A 11 24.14 36.00 -22.72
C ILE A 11 23.34 35.19 -21.68
N ARG A 12 22.32 35.84 -21.12
CA ARG A 12 21.39 35.16 -20.22
C ARG A 12 20.17 34.70 -21.02
N LYS A 13 19.92 33.41 -21.03
CA LYS A 13 18.70 32.83 -21.61
C LYS A 13 17.63 32.76 -20.53
N ASN A 14 16.44 33.28 -20.85
CA ASN A 14 15.28 33.11 -19.95
C ASN A 14 14.52 31.83 -20.34
N PHE A 15 14.64 30.82 -19.52
CA PHE A 15 13.96 29.53 -19.73
C PHE A 15 12.49 29.54 -19.27
N GLY A 16 12.06 30.54 -18.49
CA GLY A 16 10.67 30.63 -18.00
C GLY A 16 9.63 30.91 -19.09
N LYS A 17 10.06 31.33 -20.30
CA LYS A 17 9.18 31.53 -21.47
C LYS A 17 9.14 30.34 -22.43
N ARG A 18 9.87 29.27 -22.16
CA ARG A 18 9.84 28.07 -22.99
C ARG A 18 8.69 27.18 -22.56
N LYS A 19 8.03 26.52 -23.52
CA LYS A 19 7.06 25.49 -23.21
C LYS A 19 7.74 24.39 -22.42
N GLN A 20 7.08 23.95 -21.37
CA GLN A 20 7.50 22.77 -20.62
C GLN A 20 7.52 21.56 -21.57
N VAL A 21 8.63 20.87 -21.63
CA VAL A 21 8.82 19.69 -22.52
C VAL A 21 8.59 18.41 -21.74
N ILE A 22 8.92 18.41 -20.45
CA ILE A 22 8.78 17.27 -19.55
C ILE A 22 8.17 17.78 -18.26
N ASP A 23 7.17 17.08 -17.74
CA ASP A 23 6.60 17.36 -16.44
C ASP A 23 7.63 17.03 -15.35
N ILE A 24 7.71 17.91 -14.35
CA ILE A 24 8.60 17.68 -13.21
C ILE A 24 7.97 16.59 -12.35
N PRO A 25 8.63 15.43 -12.17
CA PRO A 25 8.09 14.37 -11.33
C PRO A 25 8.00 14.84 -9.87
N SER A 26 6.95 14.42 -9.18
CA SER A 26 6.84 14.67 -7.75
C SER A 26 7.90 13.86 -7.00
N MET A 27 8.62 14.50 -6.10
CA MET A 27 9.63 13.83 -5.26
C MET A 27 8.98 12.86 -4.23
N LEU A 28 7.66 12.99 -4.00
CA LEU A 28 6.91 12.16 -3.07
C LEU A 28 6.29 10.92 -3.72
N ASP A 29 6.28 10.82 -5.05
CA ASP A 29 5.62 9.72 -5.76
C ASP A 29 6.20 8.36 -5.38
N ILE A 30 7.50 8.29 -5.10
CA ILE A 30 8.14 7.04 -4.62
C ILE A 30 7.46 6.51 -3.36
N GLN A 31 7.08 7.38 -2.44
CA GLN A 31 6.44 7.00 -1.18
C GLN A 31 4.94 6.79 -1.34
N THR A 32 4.26 7.74 -1.96
CA THR A 32 2.80 7.69 -2.12
C THR A 32 2.36 6.54 -3.02
N ASP A 33 3.02 6.34 -4.15
CA ASP A 33 2.67 5.28 -5.09
C ASP A 33 3.02 3.90 -4.55
N SER A 34 4.17 3.76 -3.87
CA SER A 34 4.54 2.49 -3.25
C SER A 34 3.56 2.08 -2.15
N TYR A 35 3.08 3.04 -1.35
CA TYR A 35 2.11 2.75 -0.31
C TYR A 35 0.71 2.50 -0.86
N ALA A 36 0.29 3.24 -1.89
CA ALA A 36 -0.95 2.98 -2.61
C ALA A 36 -0.95 1.59 -3.25
N SER A 37 0.15 1.19 -3.88
CA SER A 37 0.35 -0.16 -4.42
C SER A 37 0.37 -1.23 -3.33
N PHE A 38 0.94 -0.94 -2.16
CA PHE A 38 0.91 -1.85 -1.01
C PHE A 38 -0.50 -2.06 -0.48
N LEU A 39 -1.27 -0.99 -0.29
CA LEU A 39 -2.66 -1.07 0.16
C LEU A 39 -3.59 -1.68 -0.89
N ASN A 40 -3.35 -1.42 -2.17
CA ASN A 40 -4.09 -1.94 -3.33
C ASN A 40 -5.63 -1.93 -3.13
N THR A 41 -6.16 -0.78 -2.66
CA THR A 41 -7.57 -0.64 -2.29
C THR A 41 -8.48 -0.25 -3.45
N SER A 42 -7.92 0.15 -4.59
CA SER A 42 -8.63 0.76 -5.71
C SER A 42 -9.27 -0.23 -6.69
N SER A 43 -8.97 -1.51 -6.57
CA SER A 43 -9.46 -2.55 -7.47
C SER A 43 -10.57 -3.39 -6.82
N ASN A 44 -11.53 -3.85 -7.62
CA ASN A 44 -12.45 -4.90 -7.21
C ASN A 44 -11.67 -6.18 -6.90
N SER A 45 -12.22 -7.05 -6.06
CA SER A 45 -11.52 -8.26 -5.58
C SER A 45 -11.02 -9.18 -6.69
N GLU A 46 -11.73 -9.24 -7.82
CA GLU A 46 -11.40 -10.11 -8.96
C GLU A 46 -10.25 -9.56 -9.82
N ASP A 47 -10.14 -8.24 -9.93
CA ASP A 47 -9.12 -7.56 -10.76
C ASP A 47 -7.91 -7.08 -9.96
N ARG A 48 -7.86 -7.41 -8.66
CA ARG A 48 -6.80 -6.92 -7.78
C ARG A 48 -5.46 -7.55 -8.13
N GLU A 49 -4.48 -6.70 -8.42
CA GLU A 49 -3.11 -7.15 -8.67
C GLU A 49 -2.56 -7.98 -7.50
N ASN A 50 -1.77 -8.98 -7.81
CA ASN A 50 -1.12 -9.82 -6.79
C ASN A 50 0.09 -9.10 -6.18
N SER A 51 -0.18 -7.99 -5.48
CA SER A 51 0.82 -7.12 -4.85
C SER A 51 0.43 -6.78 -3.40
N GLY A 52 1.38 -6.28 -2.64
CA GLY A 52 1.18 -5.76 -1.29
C GLY A 52 0.46 -6.70 -0.33
N ILE A 53 -0.57 -6.20 0.33
CA ILE A 53 -1.37 -6.93 1.34
C ILE A 53 -2.05 -8.16 0.73
N HIS A 54 -2.57 -8.04 -0.49
CA HIS A 54 -3.24 -9.17 -1.16
C HIS A 54 -2.30 -10.36 -1.37
N LYS A 55 -1.08 -10.09 -1.84
CA LYS A 55 -0.05 -11.13 -2.00
C LYS A 55 0.33 -11.75 -0.66
N ALA A 56 0.42 -10.95 0.40
CA ALA A 56 0.76 -11.45 1.73
C ALA A 56 -0.31 -12.45 2.23
N PHE A 57 -1.59 -12.13 2.11
CA PHE A 57 -2.65 -13.06 2.45
C PHE A 57 -2.63 -14.31 1.57
N LYS A 58 -2.51 -14.17 0.26
CA LYS A 58 -2.44 -15.32 -0.65
C LYS A 58 -1.25 -16.25 -0.38
N SER A 59 -0.18 -15.77 0.21
CA SER A 59 0.98 -16.61 0.55
C SER A 59 0.75 -17.49 1.78
N VAL A 60 -0.15 -17.09 2.67
CA VAL A 60 -0.46 -17.82 3.91
C VAL A 60 -1.66 -18.74 3.73
N PHE A 61 -2.65 -18.29 2.98
CA PHE A 61 -3.88 -19.06 2.74
C PHE A 61 -3.78 -19.86 1.42
N PRO A 62 -4.44 -21.02 1.33
CA PRO A 62 -5.34 -21.64 2.29
C PRO A 62 -4.61 -22.34 3.45
N ILE A 63 -5.21 -22.29 4.64
CA ILE A 63 -4.78 -23.06 5.79
C ILE A 63 -5.64 -24.31 5.89
N ILE A 64 -5.01 -25.47 5.84
CA ILE A 64 -5.70 -26.77 5.85
C ILE A 64 -5.48 -27.42 7.22
N SER A 65 -6.55 -27.97 7.81
CA SER A 65 -6.45 -28.72 9.05
C SER A 65 -5.66 -30.01 8.86
N HIS A 66 -5.05 -30.53 9.92
CA HIS A 66 -4.30 -31.78 9.89
C HIS A 66 -5.11 -32.96 9.32
N SER A 67 -6.42 -32.98 9.57
CA SER A 67 -7.34 -34.02 9.06
C SER A 67 -7.78 -33.78 7.60
N GLY A 68 -7.45 -32.66 6.99
CA GLY A 68 -7.85 -32.29 5.63
C GLY A 68 -9.32 -31.89 5.45
N HIS A 69 -10.18 -32.07 6.48
CA HIS A 69 -11.63 -31.86 6.35
C HIS A 69 -12.05 -30.37 6.43
N VAL A 70 -11.21 -29.54 6.97
CA VAL A 70 -11.50 -28.11 7.15
C VAL A 70 -10.42 -27.30 6.47
N ARG A 71 -10.85 -26.36 5.67
CA ARG A 71 -9.98 -25.45 4.92
C ARG A 71 -10.42 -24.01 5.17
N LEU A 72 -9.49 -23.19 5.60
CA LEU A 72 -9.70 -21.76 5.77
C LEU A 72 -9.11 -21.03 4.56
N GLU A 73 -9.95 -20.39 3.79
CA GLU A 73 -9.59 -19.68 2.58
C GLU A 73 -9.73 -18.17 2.77
N TYR A 74 -8.82 -17.43 2.15
CA TYR A 74 -8.92 -16.01 2.03
C TYR A 74 -9.72 -15.64 0.78
N ALA A 75 -10.73 -14.77 0.93
CA ALA A 75 -11.50 -14.27 -0.20
C ALA A 75 -11.08 -12.86 -0.61
N ASP A 76 -11.18 -11.90 0.30
CA ASP A 76 -10.86 -10.49 0.04
C ASP A 76 -10.54 -9.75 1.33
N TYR A 77 -10.07 -8.51 1.23
CA TYR A 77 -9.92 -7.61 2.37
C TYR A 77 -10.47 -6.24 2.05
N THR A 78 -10.86 -5.53 3.09
CA THR A 78 -11.33 -4.16 3.05
C THR A 78 -10.58 -3.31 4.06
N VAL A 79 -10.16 -2.12 3.61
CA VAL A 79 -9.60 -1.09 4.50
C VAL A 79 -10.71 -0.09 4.75
N GLY A 80 -11.11 0.05 6.02
CA GLY A 80 -12.17 0.94 6.43
C GLY A 80 -11.77 2.41 6.38
N LYS A 81 -12.66 3.26 6.87
CA LYS A 81 -12.37 4.70 7.00
C LYS A 81 -11.71 4.97 8.35
N PRO A 82 -10.76 5.91 8.43
CA PRO A 82 -10.17 6.31 9.70
C PRO A 82 -11.23 6.95 10.60
N LEU A 83 -11.12 6.71 11.90
CA LEU A 83 -12.04 7.27 12.90
C LEU A 83 -11.82 8.76 13.13
N PHE A 84 -10.58 9.21 13.07
CA PHE A 84 -10.17 10.57 13.36
C PHE A 84 -9.38 11.18 12.21
N ASN A 85 -9.45 12.49 12.06
CA ASN A 85 -8.66 13.25 11.11
C ASN A 85 -7.19 13.32 11.54
N VAL A 86 -6.30 13.62 10.62
CA VAL A 86 -4.86 13.79 10.85
C VAL A 86 -4.58 14.76 12.00
N HIS A 87 -5.21 15.93 11.98
CA HIS A 87 -5.06 16.96 13.01
C HIS A 87 -5.53 16.48 14.39
N GLU A 88 -6.64 15.78 14.43
CA GLU A 88 -7.20 15.25 15.68
C GLU A 88 -6.30 14.12 16.26
N CYS A 89 -5.74 13.27 15.41
CA CYS A 89 -4.76 12.27 15.83
C CYS A 89 -3.51 12.91 16.44
N GLN A 90 -3.02 14.01 15.86
CA GLN A 90 -1.88 14.76 16.40
C GLN A 90 -2.18 15.36 17.77
N LEU A 91 -3.36 16.01 17.92
CA LEU A 91 -3.76 16.63 19.19
C LEU A 91 -3.99 15.61 20.32
N ARG A 92 -4.58 14.48 20.00
CA ARG A 92 -4.92 13.43 20.96
C ARG A 92 -3.78 12.42 21.20
N GLY A 93 -2.68 12.52 20.46
CA GLY A 93 -1.60 11.55 20.54
C GLY A 93 -1.95 10.16 20.02
N LEU A 94 -2.86 10.08 19.03
CA LEU A 94 -3.33 8.85 18.41
C LEU A 94 -2.59 8.56 17.11
N THR A 95 -2.72 7.31 16.64
CA THR A 95 -2.23 6.89 15.33
C THR A 95 -3.31 7.10 14.27
N TYR A 96 -2.97 7.74 13.16
CA TYR A 96 -3.85 7.86 12.00
C TYR A 96 -3.89 6.52 11.26
N ALA A 97 -4.93 5.75 11.52
CA ALA A 97 -5.08 4.38 11.02
C ALA A 97 -6.52 4.08 10.59
N ALA A 98 -6.67 3.06 9.78
CA ALA A 98 -7.97 2.53 9.38
C ALA A 98 -8.06 1.03 9.72
N PRO A 99 -9.27 0.53 10.07
CA PRO A 99 -9.47 -0.87 10.37
C PRO A 99 -9.32 -1.73 9.12
N LEU A 100 -8.49 -2.75 9.20
CA LEU A 100 -8.32 -3.78 8.20
C LEU A 100 -9.22 -4.97 8.54
N LYS A 101 -10.12 -5.30 7.64
CA LYS A 101 -11.01 -6.44 7.75
C LYS A 101 -10.77 -7.40 6.59
N VAL A 102 -10.81 -8.67 6.87
CA VAL A 102 -10.56 -9.73 5.90
C VAL A 102 -11.77 -10.64 5.81
N LEU A 103 -12.25 -10.86 4.61
CA LEU A 103 -13.30 -11.82 4.32
C LEU A 103 -12.68 -13.21 4.19
N MET A 104 -13.03 -14.07 5.13
CA MET A 104 -12.55 -15.45 5.19
C MET A 104 -13.69 -16.42 4.90
N LYS A 105 -13.35 -17.52 4.21
CA LYS A 105 -14.25 -18.63 3.92
C LYS A 105 -13.76 -19.88 4.63
N LEU A 106 -14.59 -20.41 5.52
CA LEU A 106 -14.36 -21.69 6.14
C LEU A 106 -15.10 -22.77 5.35
N VAL A 107 -14.35 -23.61 4.68
CA VAL A 107 -14.87 -24.72 3.88
C VAL A 107 -14.76 -26.01 4.70
N ILE A 108 -15.89 -26.63 4.94
CA ILE A 108 -15.99 -27.90 5.67
C ILE A 108 -16.36 -29.01 4.68
N CYS A 109 -15.50 -30.00 4.53
CA CYS A 109 -15.68 -31.14 3.64
C CYS A 109 -16.23 -32.35 4.38
N GLU A 110 -16.87 -33.30 3.66
CA GLU A 110 -17.33 -34.56 4.23
C GLU A 110 -16.13 -35.45 4.60
N ARG A 111 -16.31 -36.24 5.67
CA ARG A 111 -15.24 -37.14 6.17
C ARG A 111 -14.86 -38.26 5.20
N GLU A 112 -15.79 -38.70 4.38
CA GLU A 112 -15.60 -39.81 3.43
C GLU A 112 -15.11 -39.34 2.05
N ASN A 113 -15.43 -38.08 1.67
CA ASN A 113 -15.04 -37.48 0.39
C ASN A 113 -14.58 -36.04 0.60
N LEU A 114 -13.26 -35.84 0.60
CA LEU A 114 -12.62 -34.52 0.74
C LEU A 114 -12.99 -33.52 -0.38
N ASP A 115 -13.48 -34.03 -1.51
CA ASP A 115 -13.92 -33.20 -2.64
C ASP A 115 -15.35 -32.69 -2.51
N LYS A 116 -16.15 -33.29 -1.58
CA LYS A 116 -17.51 -32.84 -1.33
C LYS A 116 -17.56 -31.83 -0.21
N VAL A 117 -17.89 -30.60 -0.59
CA VAL A 117 -18.13 -29.53 0.36
C VAL A 117 -19.46 -29.73 1.05
N LYS A 118 -19.45 -29.84 2.37
CA LYS A 118 -20.64 -29.95 3.21
C LYS A 118 -21.24 -28.59 3.54
N GLU A 119 -20.38 -27.63 3.89
CA GLU A 119 -20.81 -26.32 4.35
C GLU A 119 -19.70 -25.30 4.05
N ILE A 120 -20.09 -24.09 3.64
CA ILE A 120 -19.20 -22.94 3.52
C ILE A 120 -19.73 -21.84 4.43
N LYS A 121 -18.88 -21.38 5.35
CA LYS A 121 -19.17 -20.23 6.20
C LYS A 121 -18.26 -19.07 5.81
N GLU A 122 -18.88 -17.95 5.50
CA GLU A 122 -18.15 -16.70 5.20
C GLU A 122 -18.30 -15.74 6.38
N GLN A 123 -17.20 -15.13 6.78
CA GLN A 123 -17.19 -14.14 7.84
C GLN A 123 -16.13 -13.07 7.59
N GLU A 124 -16.50 -11.81 7.83
CA GLU A 124 -15.59 -10.71 7.88
C GLU A 124 -14.92 -10.65 9.25
N VAL A 125 -13.58 -10.75 9.26
CA VAL A 125 -12.78 -10.78 10.48
C VAL A 125 -11.95 -9.51 10.56
N PHE A 126 -12.00 -8.82 11.70
CA PHE A 126 -11.14 -7.70 12.00
C PHE A 126 -9.72 -8.19 12.31
N MET A 127 -8.74 -7.74 11.53
CA MET A 127 -7.33 -8.15 11.70
C MET A 127 -6.50 -7.15 12.49
N GLY A 128 -6.97 -5.91 12.59
CA GLY A 128 -6.27 -4.83 13.27
C GLY A 128 -6.37 -3.53 12.50
N ASP A 129 -5.68 -2.52 13.01
CA ASP A 129 -5.62 -1.21 12.37
C ASP A 129 -4.34 -1.08 11.56
N ILE A 130 -4.47 -0.57 10.34
CA ILE A 130 -3.34 -0.29 9.47
C ILE A 130 -3.11 1.23 9.41
N PRO A 131 -1.88 1.72 9.67
CA PRO A 131 -1.58 3.14 9.55
C PRO A 131 -1.84 3.64 8.13
N LEU A 132 -2.42 4.83 7.99
CA LEU A 132 -2.62 5.47 6.70
C LEU A 132 -1.56 6.54 6.45
N MET A 133 -1.15 6.65 5.19
CA MET A 133 -0.27 7.71 4.75
C MET A 133 -1.07 8.99 4.52
N THR A 134 -0.51 10.13 4.92
CA THR A 134 -1.07 11.45 4.64
C THR A 134 -0.74 11.86 3.20
N GLU A 135 -1.40 12.91 2.70
CA GLU A 135 -1.10 13.49 1.37
C GLU A 135 0.35 13.97 1.22
N LYS A 136 1.03 14.24 2.34
CA LYS A 136 2.44 14.66 2.39
C LYS A 136 3.42 13.48 2.38
N GLY A 137 2.95 12.25 2.27
CA GLY A 137 3.79 11.05 2.32
C GLY A 137 4.30 10.69 3.72
N SER A 138 3.67 11.20 4.78
CA SER A 138 4.02 10.95 6.18
C SER A 138 3.00 10.05 6.87
N PHE A 139 3.37 9.51 8.03
CA PHE A 139 2.50 8.75 8.92
C PHE A 139 2.38 9.48 10.26
N ILE A 140 1.20 9.43 10.86
CA ILE A 140 0.98 9.93 12.21
C ILE A 140 0.92 8.73 13.15
N ILE A 141 1.95 8.57 13.96
CA ILE A 141 2.08 7.48 14.94
C ILE A 141 2.16 8.07 16.33
N ASN A 142 1.17 7.76 17.18
CA ASN A 142 1.06 8.30 18.54
C ASN A 142 1.16 9.85 18.57
N GLY A 143 0.50 10.50 17.62
CA GLY A 143 0.52 11.95 17.47
C GLY A 143 1.78 12.54 16.86
N THR A 144 2.81 11.76 16.61
CA THR A 144 4.08 12.20 16.03
C THR A 144 4.08 11.92 14.53
N GLU A 145 4.44 12.93 13.74
CA GLU A 145 4.60 12.78 12.30
C GLU A 145 5.93 12.07 11.98
N ARG A 146 5.87 10.99 11.23
CA ARG A 146 7.01 10.17 10.84
C ARG A 146 7.02 9.92 9.35
N VAL A 147 8.21 9.78 8.78
CA VAL A 147 8.42 9.51 7.36
C VAL A 147 9.31 8.29 7.22
N VAL A 148 8.99 7.43 6.27
CA VAL A 148 9.86 6.31 5.88
C VAL A 148 10.91 6.85 4.93
N VAL A 149 12.18 6.77 5.34
CA VAL A 149 13.31 7.23 4.53
C VAL A 149 13.87 6.08 3.73
N SER A 150 13.97 6.26 2.41
CA SER A 150 14.60 5.27 1.53
C SER A 150 16.09 5.17 1.82
N GLN A 151 16.59 3.95 1.98
CA GLN A 151 18.01 3.68 2.22
C GLN A 151 18.61 2.99 1.00
N LEU A 152 19.68 3.56 0.48
CA LEU A 152 20.48 2.92 -0.55
C LEU A 152 21.61 2.12 0.11
N HIS A 153 21.67 0.82 -0.14
CA HIS A 153 22.72 -0.04 0.38
C HIS A 153 23.19 -1.02 -0.70
N ARG A 154 24.39 -1.55 -0.50
CA ARG A 154 24.89 -2.60 -1.37
C ARG A 154 24.04 -3.86 -1.21
N SER A 155 23.65 -4.48 -2.33
CA SER A 155 22.89 -5.73 -2.28
C SER A 155 23.72 -6.86 -1.63
N PRO A 156 23.09 -7.77 -0.87
CA PRO A 156 23.78 -8.96 -0.39
C PRO A 156 24.37 -9.78 -1.55
N GLY A 157 25.61 -10.21 -1.41
CA GLY A 157 26.28 -10.96 -2.45
C GLY A 157 27.78 -11.12 -2.15
N VAL A 158 28.47 -11.87 -2.99
CA VAL A 158 29.94 -12.03 -2.94
C VAL A 158 30.55 -11.03 -3.91
N PHE A 159 31.49 -10.23 -3.41
CA PHE A 159 32.22 -9.24 -4.19
C PHE A 159 33.69 -9.58 -4.16
N PHE A 160 34.33 -9.60 -5.32
CA PHE A 160 35.74 -9.87 -5.50
C PHE A 160 36.52 -8.58 -5.76
#